data_3f0f9a03e6f20d923a31ccba77431641
#
_entry.id   3f0f9a03e6f20d923a31ccba77431641
#
_cell.length_a   1.000
_cell.length_b   1.000
_cell.length_c   1.000
_cell.angle_alpha   90.00
_cell.angle_beta   90.00
_cell.angle_gamma   90.00
#
_symmetry.space_group_name_H-M   'P 1'
#
loop_
_entity.id
_entity.type
_entity.pdbx_description
1 polymer ?
#
loop_
_entity_poly.entity_id
_entity_poly.type
_entity_poly.pdbx_seq_one_letter_code
_entity_poly.pdbx_strand_id
1 'polypeptide(L)'
;MTSTYPIALVVGSNRRESLNRKLAKAITRLDAPTLRFQDIRIDDLPMYNGDLEAARPAEVNRFTDEVRACSGVLIVMPEHNRSLPAVLKNAIDWGSKPADRNVWRDKPVAITGTSPGAIGTAVGQQHLRQIMGILGATVMGGEAYIGNKPQLVDEQGSFADDTTRAFVQAYLDRFATLVGKLA
;
A
#
# COMPACT_ATOMS: atom_id res chain seq x y z
N MET A 1 -7.80 -27.15 -0.78
CA MET A 1 -8.35 -25.79 -0.93
C MET A 1 -7.18 -24.82 -0.86
N THR A 2 -7.00 -23.97 -1.85
CA THR A 2 -5.94 -22.94 -1.82
C THR A 2 -6.32 -21.90 -0.77
N SER A 3 -5.45 -21.66 0.20
CA SER A 3 -5.67 -20.65 1.24
C SER A 3 -5.79 -19.26 0.61
N THR A 4 -6.74 -18.46 1.06
CA THR A 4 -6.93 -17.08 0.61
C THR A 4 -6.51 -16.13 1.72
N TYR A 5 -5.66 -15.16 1.41
CA TYR A 5 -5.06 -14.23 2.35
C TYR A 5 -5.69 -12.84 2.24
N PRO A 6 -6.25 -12.27 3.31
CA PRO A 6 -6.71 -10.89 3.32
C PRO A 6 -5.51 -9.93 3.22
N ILE A 7 -5.58 -8.96 2.32
CA ILE A 7 -4.52 -7.98 2.04
C ILE A 7 -5.06 -6.58 2.27
N ALA A 8 -4.44 -5.84 3.17
CA ALA A 8 -4.71 -4.42 3.36
C ALA A 8 -4.23 -3.63 2.13
N LEU A 9 -5.15 -3.06 1.37
CA LEU A 9 -4.84 -2.15 0.27
C LEU A 9 -4.85 -0.73 0.81
N VAL A 10 -3.67 -0.12 0.92
CA VAL A 10 -3.49 1.24 1.41
C VAL A 10 -3.13 2.17 0.25
N VAL A 11 -4.03 3.08 -0.11
CA VAL A 11 -3.77 4.08 -1.14
C VAL A 11 -3.31 5.39 -0.50
N GLY A 12 -2.05 5.76 -0.71
CA GLY A 12 -1.41 6.95 -0.12
C GLY A 12 -1.86 8.28 -0.72
N SER A 13 -3.14 8.41 -1.11
CA SER A 13 -3.68 9.62 -1.73
C SER A 13 -5.13 9.85 -1.34
N ASN A 14 -5.43 11.02 -0.81
CA ASN A 14 -6.78 11.49 -0.50
C ASN A 14 -7.43 12.33 -1.63
N ARG A 15 -6.75 12.46 -2.79
CA ARG A 15 -7.29 13.19 -3.95
C ARG A 15 -8.44 12.40 -4.57
N ARG A 16 -9.57 13.06 -4.90
CA ARG A 16 -10.74 12.45 -5.55
C ARG A 16 -10.36 11.74 -6.84
N GLU A 17 -9.64 12.42 -7.75
CA GLU A 17 -9.15 11.87 -9.03
C GLU A 17 -7.71 11.35 -8.91
N SER A 18 -7.46 10.49 -7.93
CA SER A 18 -6.14 9.95 -7.68
C SER A 18 -5.73 8.92 -8.75
N LEU A 19 -4.60 9.16 -9.43
CA LEU A 19 -3.98 8.19 -10.34
C LEU A 19 -3.63 6.89 -9.60
N ASN A 20 -3.19 7.00 -8.36
CA ASN A 20 -2.83 5.84 -7.55
C ASN A 20 -4.05 5.04 -7.09
N ARG A 21 -5.22 5.66 -6.90
CA ARG A 21 -6.46 4.93 -6.67
C ARG A 21 -6.92 4.19 -7.93
N LYS A 22 -6.77 4.80 -9.12
CA LYS A 22 -7.02 4.12 -10.40
C LYS A 22 -6.06 2.93 -10.59
N LEU A 23 -4.76 3.14 -10.35
CA LEU A 23 -3.77 2.08 -10.40
C LEU A 23 -4.08 0.93 -9.41
N ALA A 24 -4.39 1.25 -8.16
CA ALA A 24 -4.76 0.26 -7.15
C ALA A 24 -5.95 -0.61 -7.60
N LYS A 25 -7.00 0.01 -8.15
CA LYS A 25 -8.15 -0.70 -8.70
C LYS A 25 -7.77 -1.60 -9.89
N ALA A 26 -6.85 -1.16 -10.77
CA ALA A 26 -6.39 -2.00 -11.86
C ALA A 26 -5.58 -3.22 -11.35
N ILE A 27 -4.77 -3.02 -10.30
CA ILE A 27 -4.02 -4.12 -9.66
C ILE A 27 -4.98 -5.16 -9.06
N THR A 28 -6.05 -4.74 -8.39
CA THR A 28 -7.00 -5.68 -7.78
C THR A 28 -7.81 -6.51 -8.78
N ARG A 29 -7.74 -6.18 -10.07
CA ARG A 29 -8.38 -6.94 -11.18
C ARG A 29 -7.45 -7.95 -11.85
N LEU A 30 -6.18 -7.95 -11.48
CA LEU A 30 -5.22 -8.93 -11.96
C LEU A 30 -5.52 -10.31 -11.36
N ASP A 31 -5.00 -11.35 -12.01
CA ASP A 31 -5.17 -12.72 -11.54
C ASP A 31 -4.32 -12.97 -10.27
N ALA A 32 -4.98 -13.03 -9.13
CA ALA A 32 -4.35 -13.28 -7.84
C ALA A 32 -5.31 -14.07 -6.92
N PRO A 33 -5.63 -15.32 -7.24
CA PRO A 33 -6.69 -16.08 -6.59
C PRO A 33 -6.45 -16.34 -5.10
N THR A 34 -5.20 -16.22 -4.64
CA THR A 34 -4.84 -16.37 -3.23
C THR A 34 -4.90 -15.07 -2.44
N LEU A 35 -5.08 -13.91 -3.09
CA LEU A 35 -5.11 -12.60 -2.44
C LEU A 35 -6.53 -12.02 -2.45
N ARG A 36 -7.02 -11.59 -1.30
CA ARG A 36 -8.29 -10.87 -1.18
C ARG A 36 -8.04 -9.47 -0.65
N PHE A 37 -8.13 -8.47 -1.52
CA PHE A 37 -7.88 -7.08 -1.18
C PHE A 37 -9.03 -6.45 -0.39
N GLN A 38 -8.66 -5.72 0.67
CA GLN A 38 -9.54 -4.88 1.46
C GLN A 38 -9.02 -3.45 1.40
N ASP A 39 -9.81 -2.52 0.86
CA ASP A 39 -9.45 -1.09 0.82
C ASP A 39 -9.47 -0.51 2.24
N ILE A 40 -8.33 -0.01 2.71
CA ILE A 40 -8.18 0.55 4.06
C ILE A 40 -8.20 2.07 3.97
N ARG A 41 -9.20 2.67 4.59
CA ARG A 41 -9.34 4.13 4.61
C ARG A 41 -8.34 4.77 5.55
N ILE A 42 -7.62 5.80 5.08
CA ILE A 42 -6.61 6.55 5.84
C ILE A 42 -6.84 8.08 5.84
N ASP A 43 -7.77 8.58 5.05
CA ASP A 43 -8.01 10.03 4.86
C ASP A 43 -8.86 10.66 5.96
N ASP A 44 -9.43 9.86 6.85
CA ASP A 44 -10.21 10.28 8.01
C ASP A 44 -9.42 10.23 9.33
N LEU A 45 -8.16 9.78 9.30
CA LEU A 45 -7.32 9.72 10.49
C LEU A 45 -6.90 11.13 10.92
N PRO A 46 -7.13 11.53 12.18
CA PRO A 46 -6.60 12.79 12.68
C PRO A 46 -5.07 12.80 12.60
N MET A 47 -4.45 13.97 12.56
CA MET A 47 -3.00 14.06 12.64
C MET A 47 -2.51 13.37 13.91
N TYR A 48 -1.47 12.53 13.76
CA TYR A 48 -0.89 11.83 14.89
C TYR A 48 -0.43 12.83 15.97
N ASN A 49 -0.87 12.55 17.17
CA ASN A 49 -0.43 13.23 18.37
C ASN A 49 -0.31 12.21 19.50
N GLY A 50 0.86 12.13 20.15
CA GLY A 50 1.12 11.21 21.25
C GLY A 50 0.17 11.36 22.45
N ASP A 51 -0.37 12.56 22.68
CA ASP A 51 -1.36 12.81 23.75
C ASP A 51 -2.67 12.03 23.55
N LEU A 52 -2.97 11.63 22.32
CA LEU A 52 -4.16 10.87 21.96
C LEU A 52 -3.96 9.35 22.08
N GLU A 53 -2.75 8.84 22.39
CA GLU A 53 -2.50 7.41 22.46
C GLU A 53 -3.29 6.71 23.58
N ALA A 54 -3.49 7.40 24.71
CA ALA A 54 -4.24 6.86 25.84
C ALA A 54 -5.77 6.79 25.58
N ALA A 55 -6.29 7.69 24.74
CA ALA A 55 -7.71 7.76 24.36
C ALA A 55 -7.82 7.82 22.85
N ARG A 56 -7.42 6.74 22.17
CA ARG A 56 -7.32 6.68 20.71
C ARG A 56 -8.66 6.95 20.04
N PRO A 57 -8.69 7.83 19.00
CA PRO A 57 -9.89 8.06 18.19
C PRO A 57 -10.42 6.76 17.56
N ALA A 58 -11.72 6.69 17.36
CA ALA A 58 -12.38 5.49 16.82
C ALA A 58 -11.85 5.11 15.43
N GLU A 59 -11.55 6.12 14.59
CA GLU A 59 -11.00 5.95 13.24
C GLU A 59 -9.62 5.29 13.28
N VAL A 60 -8.80 5.62 14.29
CA VAL A 60 -7.48 5.03 14.49
C VAL A 60 -7.60 3.58 14.93
N ASN A 61 -8.53 3.26 15.84
CA ASN A 61 -8.77 1.88 16.25
C ASN A 61 -9.25 1.05 15.06
N ARG A 62 -10.27 1.53 14.32
CA ARG A 62 -10.75 0.90 13.09
C ARG A 62 -9.58 0.60 12.14
N PHE A 63 -8.78 1.61 11.79
CA PHE A 63 -7.65 1.47 10.88
C PHE A 63 -6.65 0.40 11.33
N THR A 64 -6.23 0.45 12.61
CA THR A 64 -5.26 -0.51 13.12
C THR A 64 -5.80 -1.93 13.21
N ASP A 65 -7.09 -2.10 13.52
CA ASP A 65 -7.73 -3.41 13.58
C ASP A 65 -7.90 -4.02 12.19
N GLU A 66 -8.29 -3.22 11.19
CA GLU A 66 -8.36 -3.63 9.77
C GLU A 66 -6.99 -4.09 9.25
N VAL A 67 -5.92 -3.32 9.49
CA VAL A 67 -4.55 -3.71 9.07
C VAL A 67 -4.08 -4.96 9.80
N ARG A 68 -4.36 -5.05 11.10
CA ARG A 68 -3.97 -6.22 11.92
C ARG A 68 -4.61 -7.50 11.43
N ALA A 69 -5.88 -7.44 11.01
CA ALA A 69 -6.63 -8.59 10.49
C ALA A 69 -6.13 -9.09 9.13
N CYS A 70 -5.30 -8.31 8.42
CA CYS A 70 -4.76 -8.69 7.12
C CYS A 70 -3.44 -9.46 7.24
N SER A 71 -3.22 -10.42 6.34
CA SER A 71 -1.99 -11.22 6.24
C SER A 71 -0.84 -10.47 5.56
N GLY A 72 -1.11 -9.37 4.86
CA GLY A 72 -0.11 -8.55 4.18
C GLY A 72 -0.66 -7.18 3.84
N VAL A 73 0.21 -6.30 3.34
CA VAL A 73 -0.14 -4.93 2.98
C VAL A 73 0.37 -4.60 1.58
N LEU A 74 -0.49 -4.12 0.71
CA LEU A 74 -0.12 -3.49 -0.55
C LEU A 74 -0.30 -1.98 -0.44
N ILE A 75 0.80 -1.23 -0.55
CA ILE A 75 0.78 0.23 -0.52
C ILE A 75 0.94 0.76 -1.94
N VAL A 76 -0.03 1.57 -2.38
CA VAL A 76 -0.02 2.25 -3.69
C VAL A 76 0.00 3.75 -3.46
N MET A 77 1.11 4.42 -3.80
CA MET A 77 1.33 5.80 -3.37
C MET A 77 1.84 6.73 -4.48
N PRO A 78 1.45 8.02 -4.49
CA PRO A 78 2.16 9.04 -5.25
C PRO A 78 3.47 9.43 -4.57
N GLU A 79 4.31 10.18 -5.28
CA GLU A 79 5.48 10.83 -4.71
C GLU A 79 5.20 12.33 -4.56
N HIS A 80 5.41 12.85 -3.36
CA HIS A 80 5.30 14.27 -3.06
C HIS A 80 6.68 14.80 -2.61
N ASN A 81 7.23 15.75 -3.36
CA ASN A 81 8.52 16.39 -3.02
C ASN A 81 9.63 15.36 -2.69
N ARG A 82 9.75 14.33 -3.51
CA ARG A 82 10.73 13.23 -3.34
C ARG A 82 10.51 12.39 -2.08
N SER A 83 9.30 12.35 -1.55
CA SER A 83 8.96 11.56 -0.35
C SER A 83 7.56 10.96 -0.46
N LEU A 84 7.14 10.26 0.60
CA LEU A 84 5.78 9.77 0.74
C LEU A 84 4.80 10.90 1.09
N PRO A 85 3.51 10.79 0.73
CA PRO A 85 2.49 11.77 1.08
C PRO A 85 2.25 11.87 2.59
N ALA A 86 1.92 13.08 3.07
CA ALA A 86 1.64 13.32 4.49
C ALA A 86 0.51 12.40 5.04
N VAL A 87 -0.55 12.18 4.27
CA VAL A 87 -1.65 11.30 4.68
C VAL A 87 -1.19 9.86 4.89
N LEU A 88 -0.26 9.36 4.07
CA LEU A 88 0.31 8.03 4.24
C LEU A 88 1.24 7.98 5.45
N LYS A 89 2.10 9.01 5.61
CA LYS A 89 3.00 9.08 6.78
C LYS A 89 2.20 9.10 8.08
N ASN A 90 1.12 9.87 8.13
CA ASN A 90 0.20 9.92 9.28
C ASN A 90 -0.39 8.53 9.62
N ALA A 91 -0.87 7.80 8.63
CA ALA A 91 -1.38 6.44 8.82
C ALA A 91 -0.31 5.48 9.35
N ILE A 92 0.93 5.61 8.83
CA ILE A 92 2.05 4.78 9.29
C ILE A 92 2.40 5.08 10.74
N ASP A 93 2.41 6.35 11.14
CA ASP A 93 2.69 6.76 12.52
C ASP A 93 1.63 6.20 13.47
N TRP A 94 0.35 6.35 13.16
CA TRP A 94 -0.72 5.75 13.95
C TRP A 94 -0.63 4.22 14.04
N GLY A 95 -0.31 3.55 12.93
CA GLY A 95 -0.15 2.09 12.90
C GLY A 95 1.04 1.57 13.69
N SER A 96 2.05 2.42 13.95
CA SER A 96 3.23 2.08 14.74
C SER A 96 3.05 2.24 16.24
N LYS A 97 1.92 2.80 16.70
CA LYS A 97 1.69 3.20 18.09
C LYS A 97 0.44 2.56 18.70
N PRO A 98 0.51 2.27 20.02
CA PRO A 98 1.75 2.23 20.83
C PRO A 98 2.69 1.13 20.33
N ALA A 99 3.95 1.15 20.74
CA ALA A 99 5.01 0.31 20.16
C ALA A 99 4.77 -1.21 20.32
N ASP A 100 4.09 -1.63 21.37
CA ASP A 100 3.67 -3.02 21.62
C ASP A 100 2.50 -3.47 20.72
N ARG A 101 1.80 -2.53 20.07
CA ARG A 101 0.67 -2.78 19.16
C ARG A 101 0.96 -2.38 17.72
N ASN A 102 2.24 -2.24 17.36
CA ASN A 102 2.68 -1.91 16.02
C ASN A 102 2.12 -2.93 15.00
N VAL A 103 1.24 -2.47 14.10
CA VAL A 103 0.55 -3.33 13.12
C VAL A 103 1.40 -3.68 11.91
N TRP A 104 2.55 -3.03 11.75
CA TRP A 104 3.48 -3.25 10.64
C TRP A 104 4.48 -4.38 10.91
N ARG A 105 4.73 -4.70 12.17
CA ARG A 105 5.70 -5.74 12.56
C ARG A 105 5.34 -7.08 11.93
N ASP A 106 6.34 -7.71 11.32
CA ASP A 106 6.27 -9.02 10.66
C ASP A 106 5.30 -9.09 9.46
N LYS A 107 4.71 -7.95 9.05
CA LYS A 107 3.83 -7.91 7.87
C LYS A 107 4.65 -7.97 6.57
N PRO A 108 4.30 -8.86 5.63
CA PRO A 108 4.75 -8.75 4.25
C PRO A 108 4.15 -7.50 3.61
N VAL A 109 5.02 -6.63 3.10
CA VAL A 109 4.63 -5.34 2.50
C VAL A 109 5.13 -5.24 1.07
N ALA A 110 4.23 -5.02 0.12
CA ALA A 110 4.54 -4.61 -1.25
C ALA A 110 4.28 -3.11 -1.42
N ILE A 111 5.16 -2.42 -2.15
CA ILE A 111 5.09 -0.97 -2.37
C ILE A 111 5.19 -0.69 -3.86
N THR A 112 4.22 0.04 -4.40
CA THR A 112 4.24 0.53 -5.78
C THR A 112 3.56 1.88 -5.86
N GLY A 113 3.56 2.48 -7.03
CA GLY A 113 2.86 3.72 -7.27
C GLY A 113 3.19 4.34 -8.60
N THR A 114 2.44 5.39 -8.94
CA THR A 114 2.65 6.16 -10.17
C THR A 114 2.66 7.66 -9.87
N SER A 115 3.43 8.39 -10.66
CA SER A 115 3.44 9.85 -10.66
C SER A 115 3.62 10.36 -12.10
N PRO A 116 3.25 11.62 -12.39
CA PRO A 116 3.47 12.23 -13.69
C PRO A 116 4.95 12.35 -14.08
N GLY A 117 5.87 12.25 -13.12
CA GLY A 117 7.30 12.34 -13.38
C GLY A 117 7.89 11.07 -14.01
N ALA A 118 8.99 11.21 -14.74
CA ALA A 118 9.64 10.11 -15.48
C ALA A 118 10.11 8.94 -14.59
N ILE A 119 10.45 9.21 -13.33
CA ILE A 119 10.94 8.20 -12.38
C ILE A 119 9.82 7.50 -11.59
N GLY A 120 8.56 7.77 -11.92
CA GLY A 120 7.42 7.25 -11.16
C GLY A 120 7.45 7.75 -9.71
N THR A 121 7.44 6.84 -8.75
CA THR A 121 7.51 7.15 -7.32
C THR A 121 8.77 6.58 -6.65
N ALA A 122 9.87 6.47 -7.41
CA ALA A 122 11.06 5.75 -6.99
C ALA A 122 11.66 6.28 -5.67
N VAL A 123 11.84 7.59 -5.55
CA VAL A 123 12.44 8.19 -4.35
C VAL A 123 11.53 8.06 -3.14
N GLY A 124 10.23 8.33 -3.31
CA GLY A 124 9.24 8.16 -2.24
C GLY A 124 9.13 6.72 -1.77
N GLN A 125 9.23 5.74 -2.68
CA GLN A 125 9.23 4.33 -2.33
C GLN A 125 10.46 3.94 -1.50
N GLN A 126 11.65 4.50 -1.79
CA GLN A 126 12.85 4.24 -0.98
C GLN A 126 12.70 4.78 0.45
N HIS A 127 12.16 5.99 0.62
CA HIS A 127 11.84 6.52 1.95
C HIS A 127 10.85 5.59 2.69
N LEU A 128 9.81 5.13 2.01
CA LEU A 128 8.83 4.24 2.62
C LEU A 128 9.44 2.88 2.99
N ARG A 129 10.32 2.31 2.16
CA ARG A 129 11.05 1.08 2.47
C ARG A 129 11.87 1.20 3.74
N GLN A 130 12.59 2.31 3.91
CA GLN A 130 13.36 2.60 5.11
C GLN A 130 12.46 2.64 6.35
N ILE A 131 11.33 3.34 6.27
CA ILE A 131 10.37 3.46 7.38
C ILE A 131 9.77 2.09 7.73
N MET A 132 9.31 1.34 6.73
CA MET A 132 8.74 0.01 6.98
C MET A 132 9.77 -0.96 7.56
N GLY A 133 11.03 -0.86 7.14
CA GLY A 133 12.13 -1.65 7.68
C GLY A 133 12.34 -1.42 9.17
N ILE A 134 12.42 -0.16 9.62
CA ILE A 134 12.59 0.16 11.06
C ILE A 134 11.36 -0.24 11.88
N LEU A 135 10.18 -0.29 11.27
CA LEU A 135 8.95 -0.76 11.94
C LEU A 135 8.83 -2.30 11.99
N GLY A 136 9.81 -3.01 11.43
CA GLY A 136 9.86 -4.47 11.47
C GLY A 136 9.02 -5.18 10.40
N ALA A 137 8.59 -4.48 9.35
CA ALA A 137 7.90 -5.10 8.24
C ALA A 137 8.86 -5.86 7.32
N THR A 138 8.40 -6.94 6.72
CA THR A 138 9.12 -7.64 5.65
C THR A 138 8.78 -7.01 4.30
N VAL A 139 9.57 -6.02 3.87
CA VAL A 139 9.31 -5.34 2.61
C VAL A 139 9.79 -6.19 1.44
N MET A 140 8.88 -6.48 0.50
CA MET A 140 9.18 -7.28 -0.68
C MET A 140 10.29 -6.64 -1.52
N GLY A 141 11.29 -7.45 -1.89
CA GLY A 141 12.31 -7.06 -2.87
C GLY A 141 11.75 -6.97 -4.29
N GLY A 142 12.51 -6.36 -5.20
CA GLY A 142 12.07 -6.11 -6.58
C GLY A 142 11.06 -4.96 -6.63
N GLU A 143 11.52 -3.84 -7.14
CA GLU A 143 10.78 -2.58 -7.13
C GLU A 143 9.81 -2.48 -8.31
N ALA A 144 8.69 -1.79 -8.14
CA ALA A 144 7.72 -1.50 -9.19
C ALA A 144 7.51 0.01 -9.29
N TYR A 145 8.29 0.65 -10.14
CA TYR A 145 8.21 2.06 -10.47
C TYR A 145 7.38 2.24 -11.74
N ILE A 146 6.16 2.75 -11.61
CA ILE A 146 5.24 2.87 -12.73
C ILE A 146 5.16 4.34 -13.13
N GLY A 147 5.77 4.67 -14.28
CA GLY A 147 5.61 5.98 -14.90
C GLY A 147 4.16 6.19 -15.34
N ASN A 148 3.61 7.37 -15.08
CA ASN A 148 2.27 7.70 -15.58
C ASN A 148 2.34 7.91 -17.10
N LYS A 149 1.59 7.08 -17.82
CA LYS A 149 1.32 7.26 -19.26
C LYS A 149 -0.11 7.83 -19.41
N PRO A 150 -0.39 8.60 -20.51
CA PRO A 150 -1.74 9.03 -20.85
C PRO A 150 -2.65 7.85 -20.87
N GLN A 151 -3.14 7.07 -20.52
CA GLN A 151 -3.91 5.81 -20.58
C GLN A 151 -3.21 4.63 -19.88
N LEU A 152 -2.57 4.87 -18.74
CA LEU A 152 -2.05 3.77 -17.92
C LEU A 152 -3.15 2.77 -17.53
N VAL A 153 -4.33 3.31 -17.23
CA VAL A 153 -5.56 2.58 -16.92
C VAL A 153 -6.64 3.05 -17.87
N ASP A 154 -7.29 2.12 -18.55
CA ASP A 154 -8.38 2.38 -19.48
C ASP A 154 -9.70 2.81 -18.77
N GLU A 155 -10.72 3.13 -19.56
CA GLU A 155 -12.05 3.52 -19.05
C GLU A 155 -12.75 2.38 -18.28
N GLN A 156 -12.40 1.15 -18.59
CA GLN A 156 -12.90 -0.06 -17.94
C GLN A 156 -12.17 -0.32 -16.60
N GLY A 157 -11.10 0.42 -16.30
CA GLY A 157 -10.29 0.32 -15.09
C GLY A 157 -9.30 -0.83 -15.11
N SER A 158 -8.85 -1.26 -16.28
CA SER A 158 -7.80 -2.25 -16.52
C SER A 158 -6.52 -1.60 -17.05
N PHE A 159 -5.38 -2.30 -17.02
CA PHE A 159 -4.17 -1.78 -17.66
C PHE A 159 -4.36 -1.71 -19.17
N ALA A 160 -4.07 -0.54 -19.74
CA ALA A 160 -4.29 -0.28 -21.17
C ALA A 160 -3.26 -0.95 -22.08
N ASP A 161 -2.06 -1.28 -21.57
CA ASP A 161 -1.04 -2.00 -22.34
C ASP A 161 -0.62 -3.32 -21.67
N ASP A 162 -0.40 -4.34 -22.49
CA ASP A 162 -0.07 -5.68 -22.06
C ASP A 162 1.30 -5.77 -21.36
N THR A 163 2.26 -4.94 -21.75
CA THR A 163 3.61 -4.92 -21.15
C THR A 163 3.53 -4.47 -19.70
N THR A 164 2.83 -3.36 -19.44
CA THR A 164 2.61 -2.88 -18.08
C THR A 164 1.79 -3.89 -17.28
N ARG A 165 0.74 -4.46 -17.88
CA ARG A 165 -0.07 -5.50 -17.23
C ARG A 165 0.77 -6.70 -16.82
N ALA A 166 1.58 -7.25 -17.71
CA ALA A 166 2.44 -8.39 -17.44
C ALA A 166 3.49 -8.09 -16.35
N PHE A 167 4.09 -6.88 -16.39
CA PHE A 167 5.04 -6.44 -15.37
C PHE A 167 4.40 -6.38 -13.98
N VAL A 168 3.21 -5.78 -13.87
CA VAL A 168 2.51 -5.64 -12.60
C VAL A 168 1.95 -6.99 -12.13
N GLN A 169 1.52 -7.87 -13.05
CA GLN A 169 1.14 -9.24 -12.72
C GLN A 169 2.30 -9.99 -12.08
N ALA A 170 3.47 -9.99 -12.70
CA ALA A 170 4.66 -10.64 -12.15
C ALA A 170 5.08 -10.07 -10.78
N TYR A 171 4.87 -8.77 -10.56
CA TYR A 171 5.08 -8.15 -9.26
C TYR A 171 4.09 -8.68 -8.21
N LEU A 172 2.82 -8.79 -8.58
CA LEU A 172 1.76 -9.29 -7.71
C LEU A 172 1.94 -10.77 -7.36
N ASP A 173 2.40 -11.59 -8.32
CA ASP A 173 2.69 -13.01 -8.12
C ASP A 173 3.81 -13.22 -7.08
N ARG A 174 4.85 -12.37 -7.14
CA ARG A 174 5.92 -12.37 -6.12
C ARG A 174 5.38 -11.99 -4.75
N PHE A 175 4.47 -11.01 -4.69
CA PHE A 175 3.85 -10.62 -3.43
C PHE A 175 2.98 -11.73 -2.86
N ALA A 176 2.17 -12.39 -3.68
CA ALA A 176 1.38 -13.57 -3.28
C ALA A 176 2.27 -14.69 -2.71
N THR A 177 3.41 -14.93 -3.37
CA THR A 177 4.41 -15.90 -2.89
C THR A 177 4.99 -15.50 -1.53
N LEU A 178 5.32 -14.23 -1.34
CA LEU A 178 5.85 -13.72 -0.05
C LEU A 178 4.82 -13.87 1.06
N VAL A 179 3.57 -13.46 0.80
CA VAL A 179 2.48 -13.60 1.76
C VAL A 179 2.29 -15.06 2.16
N GLY A 180 2.22 -15.98 1.18
CA GLY A 180 2.03 -17.39 1.46
C GLY A 180 3.18 -18.07 2.23
N LYS A 181 4.38 -17.46 2.24
CA LYS A 181 5.52 -17.96 3.03
C LYS A 181 5.54 -17.47 4.48
N LEU A 182 4.85 -16.34 4.76
CA LEU A 182 4.91 -15.66 6.07
C LEU A 182 3.58 -15.74 6.84
N ALA A 183 2.48 -16.18 6.20
CA ALA A 183 1.14 -16.29 6.77
C ALA A 183 0.93 -17.60 7.57
#